data_2a80fed7d13050b6a8501145cf563751
#
_entry.id   2a80fed7d13050b6a8501145cf563751
#
_cell.length_a   1.000
_cell.length_b   1.000
_cell.length_c   1.000
_cell.angle_alpha   90.00
_cell.angle_beta   90.00
_cell.angle_gamma   90.00
#
_symmetry.space_group_name_H-M   'P 1'
#
loop_
_entity.id
_entity.type
_entity.pdbx_description
1 polymer ?
#
loop_
_entity_poly.entity_id
_entity_poly.type
_entity_poly.pdbx_seq_one_letter_code
_entity_poly.pdbx_strand_id
1 'polypeptide(L)'
;VMEMLRTTPGYEFIKVKDYVEKPKASGYQSLHLIMKVPAGEQMVKVETQIRTQAMGFWSDIEHHFVYKTNNLNIEECEEEFLKCSKSIRKIDKQMLKIRRKIENTQ
;
A
#
# COMPACT_ATOMS: atom_id res chain seq x y z
N VAL A 1 -8.42 -4.65 9.11
CA VAL A 1 -7.45 -3.76 9.79
C VAL A 1 -8.04 -2.36 9.93
N MET A 2 -8.60 -1.82 8.86
CA MET A 2 -9.16 -0.46 8.87
C MET A 2 -10.33 -0.34 9.85
N GLU A 3 -11.24 -1.32 9.88
CA GLU A 3 -12.35 -1.35 10.83
C GLU A 3 -11.87 -1.40 12.28
N MET A 4 -10.84 -2.22 12.53
CA MET A 4 -10.26 -2.34 13.86
C MET A 4 -9.67 -0.99 14.32
N LEU A 5 -8.98 -0.28 13.44
CA LEU A 5 -8.40 1.02 13.75
C LEU A 5 -9.49 2.08 13.99
N ARG A 6 -10.56 2.06 13.20
CA ARG A 6 -11.68 3.00 13.37
C ARG A 6 -12.40 2.81 14.70
N THR A 7 -12.47 1.59 15.21
CA THR A 7 -13.16 1.28 16.47
C THR A 7 -12.25 1.38 17.69
N THR A 8 -10.95 1.65 17.50
CA THR A 8 -10.03 1.81 18.62
C THR A 8 -10.30 3.12 19.35
N PRO A 9 -10.59 3.06 20.68
CA PRO A 9 -10.87 4.27 21.45
C PRO A 9 -9.70 5.26 21.43
N GLY A 10 -10.01 6.54 21.27
CA GLY A 10 -9.03 7.61 21.28
C GLY A 10 -8.39 7.92 19.92
N TYR A 11 -8.57 7.06 18.94
CA TYR A 11 -8.04 7.29 17.60
C TYR A 11 -9.03 8.10 16.77
N GLU A 12 -8.53 9.15 16.12
CA GLU A 12 -9.35 10.01 15.27
C GLU A 12 -8.85 9.94 13.83
N PHE A 13 -9.72 9.51 12.91
CA PHE A 13 -9.41 9.44 11.49
C PHE A 13 -9.57 10.81 10.85
N ILE A 14 -8.53 11.25 10.13
CA ILE A 14 -8.54 12.52 9.42
C ILE A 14 -8.77 12.30 7.93
N LYS A 15 -8.05 11.36 7.33
CA LYS A 15 -8.08 11.15 5.88
C LYS A 15 -7.67 9.73 5.51
N VAL A 16 -8.29 9.21 4.45
CA VAL A 16 -7.93 7.93 3.85
C VAL A 16 -7.56 8.18 2.39
N LYS A 17 -6.38 7.69 1.99
CA LYS A 17 -5.94 7.70 0.58
C LYS A 17 -5.80 6.25 0.14
N ASP A 18 -6.72 5.82 -0.71
CA ASP A 18 -6.77 4.41 -1.15
C ASP A 18 -6.11 4.25 -2.52
N TYR A 19 -4.80 4.03 -2.49
CA TYR A 19 -4.03 3.73 -3.69
C TYR A 19 -4.03 2.25 -4.04
N VAL A 20 -4.78 1.43 -3.29
CA VAL A 20 -5.02 0.03 -3.66
C VAL A 20 -6.17 -0.04 -4.66
N GLU A 21 -7.28 0.64 -4.37
CA GLU A 21 -8.40 0.70 -5.29
C GLU A 21 -8.07 1.54 -6.52
N LYS A 22 -7.40 2.68 -6.31
CA LYS A 22 -6.95 3.56 -7.39
C LYS A 22 -5.44 3.78 -7.31
N PRO A 23 -4.63 2.90 -7.90
CA PRO A 23 -3.18 3.06 -7.89
C PRO A 23 -2.76 4.39 -8.51
N LYS A 24 -1.60 4.90 -8.09
CA LYS A 24 -1.01 6.07 -8.72
C LYS A 24 -0.63 5.75 -10.16
N ALA A 25 -0.47 6.79 -10.98
CA ALA A 25 -0.06 6.64 -12.38
C ALA A 25 1.24 5.85 -12.54
N SER A 26 2.14 5.93 -11.56
CA SER A 26 3.40 5.17 -11.54
C SER A 26 3.21 3.68 -11.31
N GLY A 27 2.06 3.29 -10.76
CA GLY A 27 1.79 1.92 -10.32
C GLY A 27 1.86 1.73 -8.80
N TYR A 28 2.18 2.79 -8.05
CA TYR A 28 2.28 2.69 -6.60
C TYR A 28 0.93 2.30 -5.99
N GLN A 29 0.95 1.32 -5.09
CA GLN A 29 -0.22 0.79 -4.40
C GLN A 29 0.03 0.76 -2.90
N SER A 30 -0.89 1.35 -2.15
CA SER A 30 -0.89 1.30 -0.69
C SER A 30 -2.17 1.94 -0.17
N LEU A 31 -2.58 1.57 1.02
CA LEU A 31 -3.65 2.27 1.73
C LEU A 31 -3.01 3.17 2.78
N HIS A 32 -3.23 4.48 2.65
CA HIS A 32 -2.68 5.46 3.59
C HIS A 32 -3.79 5.96 4.51
N LEU A 33 -3.59 5.82 5.80
CA LEU A 33 -4.51 6.30 6.83
C LEU A 33 -3.82 7.41 7.61
N ILE A 34 -4.42 8.59 7.60
CA ILE A 34 -3.94 9.72 8.41
C ILE A 34 -4.86 9.83 9.62
N MET A 35 -4.31 9.72 10.81
CA MET A 35 -5.06 9.73 12.05
C MET A 35 -4.34 10.52 13.13
N LYS A 36 -5.10 10.92 14.16
CA LYS A 36 -4.52 11.40 15.40
C LYS A 36 -4.61 10.30 16.42
N VAL A 37 -3.51 10.05 17.11
CA VAL A 37 -3.43 9.03 18.15
C VAL A 37 -2.97 9.67 19.44
N PRO A 38 -3.43 9.17 20.60
CA PRO A 38 -3.00 9.71 21.88
C PRO A 38 -1.54 9.35 22.16
N ALA A 39 -0.78 10.36 22.57
CA ALA A 39 0.62 10.21 22.97
C ALA A 39 0.84 11.03 24.25
N GLY A 40 0.69 10.37 25.39
CA GLY A 40 0.68 11.06 26.68
C GLY A 40 -0.55 11.97 26.80
N GLU A 41 -0.32 13.26 27.09
CA GLU A 41 -1.41 14.24 27.18
C GLU A 41 -1.73 14.91 25.85
N GLN A 42 -0.99 14.58 24.79
CA GLN A 42 -1.14 15.21 23.49
C GLN A 42 -1.67 14.22 22.45
N MET A 43 -2.28 14.78 21.40
CA MET A 43 -2.67 14.01 20.23
C MET A 43 -1.63 14.24 19.14
N VAL A 44 -1.13 13.15 18.55
CA VAL A 44 -0.08 13.19 17.53
C VAL A 44 -0.66 12.70 16.20
N LYS A 45 -0.35 13.43 15.13
CA LYS A 45 -0.75 13.06 13.79
C LYS A 45 0.19 11.96 13.26
N VAL A 46 -0.40 10.85 12.83
CA VAL A 46 0.35 9.68 12.34
C VAL A 46 -0.19 9.26 10.97
N GLU A 47 0.72 8.94 10.06
CA GLU A 47 0.37 8.32 8.79
C GLU A 47 0.71 6.84 8.87
N THR A 48 -0.29 6.00 8.66
CA THR A 48 -0.14 4.55 8.63
C THR A 48 -0.31 4.06 7.20
N GLN A 49 0.65 3.28 6.72
CA GLN A 49 0.59 2.67 5.40
C GLN A 49 0.31 1.19 5.54
N ILE A 50 -0.74 0.73 4.87
CA ILE A 50 -1.13 -0.68 4.85
C ILE A 50 -1.00 -1.18 3.41
N ARG A 51 -0.21 -2.23 3.21
CA ARG A 51 0.04 -2.80 1.89
C ARG A 51 0.43 -4.26 2.00
N THR A 52 0.27 -5.01 0.91
CA THR A 52 0.74 -6.38 0.86
C THR A 52 2.25 -6.42 0.78
N GLN A 53 2.84 -7.58 1.07
CA GLN A 53 4.29 -7.76 0.93
C GLN A 53 4.74 -7.56 -0.52
N ALA A 54 3.93 -8.00 -1.48
CA ALA A 54 4.23 -7.81 -2.90
C ALA A 54 4.25 -6.34 -3.30
N MET A 55 3.28 -5.56 -2.81
CA MET A 55 3.24 -4.11 -3.02
C MET A 55 4.47 -3.42 -2.42
N GLY A 56 4.88 -3.85 -1.22
CA GLY A 56 6.06 -3.34 -0.55
C GLY A 56 7.34 -3.66 -1.30
N PHE A 57 7.47 -4.88 -1.77
CA PHE A 57 8.61 -5.31 -2.59
C PHE A 57 8.74 -4.45 -3.86
N TRP A 58 7.63 -4.25 -4.57
CA TRP A 58 7.61 -3.41 -5.76
C TRP A 58 8.04 -1.97 -5.44
N SER A 59 7.47 -1.42 -4.38
CA SER A 59 7.75 -0.04 -3.95
C SER A 59 9.22 0.16 -3.58
N ASP A 60 9.81 -0.77 -2.86
CA ASP A 60 11.21 -0.71 -2.44
C ASP A 60 12.16 -0.75 -3.64
N ILE A 61 11.90 -1.60 -4.61
CA ILE A 61 12.73 -1.71 -5.82
C ILE A 61 12.58 -0.47 -6.68
N GLU A 62 11.35 0.00 -6.89
CA GLU A 62 11.07 1.20 -7.67
C GLU A 62 11.76 2.42 -7.05
N HIS A 63 11.64 2.59 -5.75
CA HIS A 63 12.26 3.69 -5.02
C HIS A 63 13.78 3.65 -5.16
N HIS A 64 14.37 2.47 -5.01
CA HIS A 64 15.81 2.26 -5.15
C HIS A 64 16.29 2.58 -6.56
N PHE A 65 15.54 2.17 -7.57
CA PHE A 65 15.82 2.45 -8.97
C PHE A 65 15.83 3.95 -9.26
N VAL A 66 14.80 4.67 -8.81
CA VAL A 66 14.68 6.11 -9.07
C VAL A 66 15.85 6.89 -8.45
N TYR A 67 16.35 6.45 -7.30
CA TYR A 67 17.47 7.14 -6.64
C TYR A 67 18.84 6.81 -7.24
N LYS A 68 19.02 5.65 -7.83
CA LYS A 68 20.34 5.20 -8.30
C LYS A 68 20.60 5.41 -9.78
N THR A 69 19.56 5.52 -10.58
CA THR A 69 19.75 5.64 -12.03
C THR A 69 19.55 7.07 -12.49
N ASN A 70 20.64 7.77 -12.65
CA ASN A 70 20.59 9.13 -13.19
C ASN A 70 20.50 9.16 -14.72
N ASN A 71 20.60 8.07 -15.44
CA ASN A 71 21.01 8.18 -16.84
C ASN A 71 20.46 7.18 -17.81
N LEU A 72 19.36 6.56 -17.76
CA LEU A 72 19.00 5.68 -18.88
C LEU A 72 17.53 5.33 -18.91
N ASN A 73 16.91 5.50 -20.06
CA ASN A 73 15.60 4.95 -20.41
C ASN A 73 14.60 4.86 -19.23
N ILE A 74 14.51 5.97 -18.49
CA ILE A 74 13.60 6.07 -17.33
C ILE A 74 12.19 5.73 -17.78
N GLU A 75 11.76 6.23 -18.95
CA GLU A 75 10.41 5.98 -19.47
C GLU A 75 10.15 4.51 -19.71
N GLU A 76 11.10 3.79 -20.30
CA GLU A 76 10.97 2.35 -20.55
C GLU A 76 10.88 1.58 -19.24
N CYS A 77 11.71 1.93 -18.27
CA CYS A 77 11.67 1.31 -16.95
C CYS A 77 10.38 1.63 -16.20
N GLU A 78 9.88 2.84 -16.33
CA GLU A 78 8.60 3.23 -15.73
C GLU A 78 7.46 2.38 -16.29
N GLU A 79 7.43 2.12 -17.59
CA GLU A 79 6.44 1.24 -18.21
C GLU A 79 6.55 -0.18 -17.69
N GLU A 80 7.76 -0.70 -17.53
CA GLU A 80 7.98 -2.03 -16.98
C GLU A 80 7.56 -2.11 -15.52
N PHE A 81 7.86 -1.08 -14.71
CA PHE A 81 7.38 -1.02 -13.33
C PHE A 81 5.87 -0.97 -13.24
N LEU A 82 5.21 -0.25 -14.15
CA LEU A 82 3.75 -0.20 -14.18
C LEU A 82 3.16 -1.56 -14.53
N LYS A 83 3.73 -2.27 -15.49
CA LYS A 83 3.32 -3.63 -15.85
C LYS A 83 3.49 -4.58 -14.66
N CYS A 84 4.61 -4.49 -13.97
CA CYS A 84 4.87 -5.29 -12.77
C CYS A 84 3.85 -5.01 -11.68
N SER A 85 3.49 -3.74 -11.47
CA SER A 85 2.48 -3.36 -10.49
C SER A 85 1.12 -4.00 -10.80
N LYS A 86 0.71 -3.99 -12.07
CA LYS A 86 -0.54 -4.63 -12.50
C LYS A 86 -0.50 -6.14 -12.27
N SER A 87 0.63 -6.77 -12.53
CA SER A 87 0.82 -8.21 -12.30
C SER A 87 0.74 -8.54 -10.81
N ILE A 88 1.36 -7.74 -9.96
CA ILE A 88 1.31 -7.90 -8.51
C ILE A 88 -0.12 -7.77 -8.00
N ARG A 89 -0.88 -6.78 -8.49
CA ARG A 89 -2.28 -6.61 -8.13
C ARG A 89 -3.11 -7.85 -8.48
N LYS A 90 -2.85 -8.44 -9.63
CA LYS A 90 -3.53 -9.66 -10.08
C LYS A 90 -3.19 -10.85 -9.18
N ILE A 91 -1.91 -10.99 -8.83
CA ILE A 91 -1.44 -12.04 -7.94
C ILE A 91 -2.04 -11.87 -6.54
N ASP A 92 -2.04 -10.67 -6.00
CA ASP A 92 -2.64 -10.41 -4.69
C ASP A 92 -4.12 -10.78 -4.65
N LYS A 93 -4.88 -10.45 -5.69
CA LYS A 93 -6.29 -10.82 -5.78
C LYS A 93 -6.47 -12.33 -5.85
N GLN A 94 -5.62 -13.02 -6.60
CA GLN A 94 -5.65 -14.47 -6.74
C GLN A 94 -5.32 -15.17 -5.42
N MET A 95 -4.30 -14.67 -4.72
CA MET A 95 -3.93 -15.19 -3.40
C MET A 95 -5.06 -15.00 -2.38
N LEU A 96 -5.75 -13.87 -2.44
CA LEU A 96 -6.88 -13.61 -1.57
C LEU A 96 -8.02 -14.59 -1.82
N LYS A 97 -8.29 -14.93 -3.09
CA LYS A 97 -9.29 -15.94 -3.43
C LYS A 97 -8.94 -17.32 -2.86
N ILE A 98 -7.68 -17.71 -2.97
CA ILE A 98 -7.19 -18.97 -2.41
C ILE A 98 -7.38 -18.99 -0.89
N ARG A 99 -6.99 -17.91 -0.23
CA ARG A 99 -7.15 -17.77 1.22
C ARG A 99 -8.60 -17.92 1.65
N ARG A 100 -9.52 -17.27 0.95
CA ARG A 100 -10.96 -17.37 1.25
C ARG A 100 -11.49 -18.79 1.09
N LYS A 101 -11.01 -19.51 0.05
CA LYS A 101 -11.39 -20.91 -0.15
C LYS A 101 -10.92 -21.79 1.00
N ILE A 102 -9.69 -21.58 1.46
CA ILE A 102 -9.12 -22.34 2.58
C ILE A 102 -9.93 -22.05 3.86
N GLU A 103 -10.22 -20.80 4.13
CA GLU A 103 -10.99 -20.39 5.33
C GLU A 103 -12.40 -20.95 5.31
N ASN A 104 -13.04 -21.05 4.15
CA ASN A 104 -14.40 -21.57 4.01
C ASN A 104 -14.49 -23.09 4.15
N THR A 105 -13.37 -23.81 4.04
CA THR A 105 -13.34 -25.28 4.18
C THR A 105 -12.95 -25.76 5.57
N GLN A 106 -12.64 -24.84 6.46
CA GLN A 106 -12.28 -25.18 7.85
C GLN A 106 -13.51 -25.13 8.82
#